data_5ae2a880c92cc8d5a61c593a2c315e3b
#
_entry.id   5ae2a880c92cc8d5a61c593a2c315e3b
#
_cell.length_a   1.000
_cell.length_b   1.000
_cell.length_c   1.000
_cell.angle_alpha   90.00
_cell.angle_beta   90.00
_cell.angle_gamma   90.00
#
_symmetry.space_group_name_H-M   'P 1'
#
loop_
_entity.id
_entity.type
_entity.pdbx_description
1 polymer ?
#
loop_
_entity_poly.entity_id
_entity_poly.type
_entity_poly.pdbx_seq_one_letter_code
_entity_poly.pdbx_strand_id
1 'polypeptide(L)'
;MMKQILMTVSMLTLSMAASAQSGTNSPYSQYGLGTLGEQASGFNRGMNGLGLGFHEHNQINTLNPASYASIDSLSFIFDAGISGQITNYKEGGRKINAKNANFEYVVAGFRLAKRLGLSFGIL
;
A
#
# COMPACT_ATOMS: atom_id res chain seq x y z
N MET A 1 28.69 -7.81 17.99
CA MET A 1 27.26 -7.61 18.17
C MET A 1 26.69 -6.64 17.13
N MET A 2 27.10 -5.38 17.07
CA MET A 2 26.52 -4.38 16.13
C MET A 2 26.61 -4.76 14.65
N LYS A 3 27.74 -5.32 14.18
CA LYS A 3 27.90 -5.82 12.80
C LYS A 3 26.95 -6.97 12.46
N GLN A 4 26.68 -7.85 13.40
CA GLN A 4 25.76 -8.98 13.20
C GLN A 4 24.30 -8.50 13.13
N ILE A 5 23.94 -7.52 13.97
CA ILE A 5 22.60 -6.89 13.93
C ILE A 5 22.41 -6.15 12.60
N LEU A 6 23.42 -5.43 12.14
CA LEU A 6 23.37 -4.73 10.85
C LEU A 6 23.22 -5.70 9.66
N MET A 7 23.94 -6.83 9.69
CA MET A 7 23.81 -7.88 8.67
C MET A 7 22.43 -8.55 8.68
N THR A 8 21.89 -8.85 9.85
CA THR A 8 20.55 -9.46 9.94
C THR A 8 19.44 -8.50 9.48
N VAL A 9 19.53 -7.23 9.84
CA VAL A 9 18.58 -6.21 9.37
C VAL A 9 18.68 -6.02 7.85
N SER A 10 19.90 -5.95 7.31
CA SER A 10 20.12 -5.85 5.87
C SER A 10 19.59 -7.06 5.09
N MET A 11 19.76 -8.27 5.64
CA MET A 11 19.27 -9.49 5.02
C MET A 11 17.74 -9.58 5.08
N LEU A 12 17.13 -9.09 6.16
CA LEU A 12 15.68 -9.00 6.31
C LEU A 12 15.05 -8.01 5.32
N THR A 13 15.68 -6.86 5.11
CA THR A 13 15.20 -5.86 4.13
C THR A 13 15.33 -6.34 2.69
N LEU A 14 16.42 -7.07 2.35
CA LEU A 14 16.57 -7.66 1.02
C LEU A 14 15.54 -8.76 0.75
N SER A 15 15.19 -9.58 1.73
CA SER A 15 14.19 -10.64 1.55
C SER A 15 12.78 -10.07 1.35
N MET A 16 12.46 -8.94 1.96
CA MET A 16 11.18 -8.25 1.72
C MET A 16 11.10 -7.65 0.31
N ALA A 17 12.20 -7.12 -0.22
CA ALA A 17 12.26 -6.59 -1.58
C ALA A 17 12.03 -7.67 -2.67
N ALA A 18 12.46 -8.91 -2.42
CA ALA A 18 12.25 -10.02 -3.36
C ALA A 18 10.79 -10.48 -3.46
N SER A 19 9.96 -10.20 -2.47
CA SER A 19 8.53 -10.58 -2.45
C SER A 19 7.61 -9.52 -3.07
N ALA A 20 8.15 -8.36 -3.46
CA ALA A 20 7.40 -7.25 -4.04
C ALA A 20 7.03 -7.43 -5.52
N GLN A 21 7.30 -8.59 -6.11
CA GLN A 21 6.82 -8.90 -7.45
C GLN A 21 5.33 -9.24 -7.37
N SER A 22 4.51 -8.31 -7.83
CA SER A 22 3.08 -8.52 -8.04
C SER A 22 2.86 -9.68 -9.01
N GLY A 23 2.52 -10.84 -8.48
CA GLY A 23 2.18 -12.02 -9.26
C GLY A 23 0.77 -11.91 -9.85
N THR A 24 0.53 -10.95 -10.72
CA THR A 24 -0.77 -10.81 -11.38
C THR A 24 -0.91 -11.84 -12.47
N ASN A 25 -1.64 -12.93 -12.18
CA ASN A 25 -2.00 -13.97 -13.15
C ASN A 25 -3.16 -13.51 -14.06
N SER A 26 -3.01 -12.35 -14.68
CA SER A 26 -4.00 -11.80 -15.61
C SER A 26 -3.48 -11.90 -17.05
N PRO A 27 -4.32 -12.31 -18.03
CA PRO A 27 -3.96 -12.23 -19.44
C PRO A 27 -3.58 -10.80 -19.84
N TYR A 28 -4.17 -9.80 -19.22
CA TYR A 28 -3.84 -8.39 -19.47
C TYR A 28 -2.42 -8.00 -19.03
N SER A 29 -1.85 -8.69 -18.04
CA SER A 29 -0.46 -8.47 -17.62
C SER A 29 0.55 -9.22 -18.49
N GLN A 30 0.13 -10.28 -19.18
CA GLN A 30 0.99 -11.01 -20.13
C GLN A 30 1.09 -10.35 -21.50
N TYR A 31 0.00 -9.75 -21.97
CA TYR A 31 -0.12 -9.22 -23.33
C TYR A 31 -0.44 -7.73 -23.41
N GLY A 32 -0.44 -7.02 -22.29
CA GLY A 32 -0.79 -5.60 -22.22
C GLY A 32 -0.13 -4.90 -21.04
N LEU A 33 -0.66 -3.73 -20.70
CA LEU A 33 -0.17 -2.87 -19.63
C LEU A 33 -0.61 -3.32 -18.22
N GLY A 34 -1.27 -4.48 -18.11
CA GLY A 34 -1.80 -4.98 -16.86
C GLY A 34 -3.15 -4.37 -16.46
N THR A 35 -3.51 -4.56 -15.22
CA THR A 35 -4.70 -3.92 -14.61
C THR A 35 -4.26 -2.70 -13.84
N LEU A 36 -5.04 -1.61 -13.96
CA LEU A 36 -4.79 -0.40 -13.18
C LEU A 36 -4.92 -0.72 -11.68
N GLY A 37 -3.89 -0.37 -10.93
CA GLY A 37 -3.87 -0.43 -9.47
C GLY A 37 -4.21 0.93 -8.87
N GLU A 38 -5.06 0.94 -7.85
CA GLU A 38 -5.33 2.15 -7.07
C GLU A 38 -4.29 2.29 -5.96
N GLN A 39 -3.56 3.40 -5.96
CA GLN A 39 -2.60 3.74 -4.90
C GLN A 39 -3.28 4.47 -3.73
N ALA A 40 -4.44 3.99 -3.31
CA ALA A 40 -5.20 4.57 -2.23
C ALA A 40 -5.10 3.71 -0.97
N SER A 41 -5.14 4.34 0.21
CA SER A 41 -5.26 3.62 1.48
C SER A 41 -6.54 2.80 1.53
N GLY A 42 -6.62 1.80 2.40
CA GLY A 42 -7.83 0.99 2.56
C GLY A 42 -9.06 1.83 2.89
N PHE A 43 -8.89 2.90 3.66
CA PHE A 43 -9.96 3.84 3.96
C PHE A 43 -10.44 4.60 2.71
N ASN A 44 -9.52 5.15 1.92
CA ASN A 44 -9.84 5.87 0.69
C ASN A 44 -10.50 4.95 -0.35
N ARG A 45 -10.07 3.69 -0.44
CA ARG A 45 -10.73 2.68 -1.29
C ARG A 45 -12.16 2.41 -0.85
N GLY A 46 -12.43 2.34 0.43
CA GLY A 46 -13.78 2.23 0.99
C GLY A 46 -14.70 3.40 0.59
N MET A 47 -14.10 4.55 0.25
CA MET A 47 -14.80 5.74 -0.27
C MET A 47 -14.65 5.89 -1.79
N ASN A 48 -14.45 4.80 -2.52
CA ASN A 48 -14.29 4.80 -3.97
C ASN A 48 -13.10 5.65 -4.47
N GLY A 49 -11.97 5.61 -3.76
CA GLY A 49 -10.75 6.32 -4.13
C GLY A 49 -10.75 7.82 -3.78
N LEU A 50 -11.76 8.30 -3.06
CA LEU A 50 -11.81 9.70 -2.63
C LEU A 50 -10.66 10.00 -1.67
N GLY A 51 -9.80 10.96 -2.01
CA GLY A 51 -8.62 11.26 -1.20
C GLY A 51 -8.09 12.69 -1.33
N LEU A 52 -8.18 13.31 -2.52
CA LEU A 52 -7.49 14.56 -2.81
C LEU A 52 -7.94 15.75 -1.94
N GLY A 53 -9.23 15.86 -1.64
CA GLY A 53 -9.78 16.93 -0.80
C GLY A 53 -10.08 16.51 0.63
N PHE A 54 -9.74 15.28 0.98
CA PHE A 54 -10.14 14.67 2.24
C PHE A 54 -8.99 14.67 3.26
N HIS A 55 -9.30 15.00 4.49
CA HIS A 55 -8.38 14.95 5.61
C HIS A 55 -9.09 14.54 6.90
N GLU A 56 -8.46 13.66 7.65
CA GLU A 56 -8.91 13.21 8.96
C GLU A 56 -7.75 13.26 9.95
N HIS A 57 -8.08 13.27 11.23
CA HIS A 57 -7.11 13.40 12.30
C HIS A 57 -6.49 12.05 12.72
N ASN A 58 -7.09 10.94 12.35
CA ASN A 58 -6.72 9.60 12.80
C ASN A 58 -6.25 8.65 11.69
N GLN A 59 -5.90 9.19 10.51
CA GLN A 59 -5.44 8.38 9.39
C GLN A 59 -4.43 9.11 8.50
N ILE A 60 -3.67 8.33 7.73
CA ILE A 60 -2.71 8.84 6.76
C ILE A 60 -3.35 8.77 5.38
N ASN A 61 -3.54 9.91 4.75
CA ASN A 61 -4.01 9.99 3.38
C ASN A 61 -2.85 10.30 2.43
N THR A 62 -2.30 9.27 1.81
CA THR A 62 -1.15 9.41 0.89
C THR A 62 -1.48 10.17 -0.39
N LEU A 63 -2.75 10.24 -0.77
CA LEU A 63 -3.22 11.02 -1.93
C LEU A 63 -3.24 12.54 -1.66
N ASN A 64 -3.25 12.94 -0.38
CA ASN A 64 -3.24 14.33 0.03
C ASN A 64 -2.22 14.57 1.14
N PRO A 65 -0.95 14.85 0.82
CA PRO A 65 0.09 15.09 1.83
C PRO A 65 -0.21 16.27 2.76
N ALA A 66 -1.03 17.23 2.34
CA ALA A 66 -1.44 18.35 3.20
C ALA A 66 -2.28 17.88 4.41
N SER A 67 -2.93 16.72 4.30
CA SER A 67 -3.70 16.12 5.39
C SER A 67 -2.86 15.70 6.59
N TYR A 68 -1.55 15.49 6.42
CA TYR A 68 -0.69 15.05 7.53
C TYR A 68 -0.60 16.08 8.67
N ALA A 69 -0.78 17.35 8.35
CA ALA A 69 -0.87 18.42 9.36
C ALA A 69 -2.13 18.35 10.22
N SER A 70 -3.16 17.64 9.77
CA SER A 70 -4.43 17.45 10.50
C SER A 70 -4.39 16.29 11.48
N ILE A 71 -3.37 15.44 11.42
CA ILE A 71 -3.19 14.32 12.38
C ILE A 71 -3.16 14.89 13.81
N ASP A 72 -3.78 14.17 14.75
CA ASP A 72 -3.78 14.55 16.15
C ASP A 72 -2.36 14.71 16.72
N SER A 73 -2.19 15.71 17.57
CA SER A 73 -0.91 15.92 18.26
C SER A 73 -0.63 14.76 19.22
N LEU A 74 0.64 14.38 19.32
CA LEU A 74 1.10 13.26 20.16
C LEU A 74 0.60 11.89 19.67
N SER A 75 0.08 11.81 18.46
CA SER A 75 -0.34 10.55 17.85
C SER A 75 0.68 10.10 16.81
N PHE A 76 0.97 8.81 16.83
CA PHE A 76 1.70 8.11 15.78
C PHE A 76 0.75 7.13 15.12
N ILE A 77 0.54 7.27 13.82
CA ILE A 77 -0.35 6.41 13.05
C ILE A 77 0.51 5.46 12.22
N PHE A 78 0.12 4.20 12.24
CA PHE A 78 0.68 3.16 11.38
C PHE A 78 -0.47 2.53 10.60
N ASP A 79 -0.32 2.45 9.28
CA ASP A 79 -1.30 1.86 8.39
C ASP A 79 -0.61 0.92 7.39
N ALA A 80 -1.20 -0.25 7.18
CA ALA A 80 -0.69 -1.26 6.25
C ALA A 80 -1.84 -1.89 5.48
N GLY A 81 -1.66 -2.07 4.18
CA GLY A 81 -2.65 -2.64 3.29
C GLY A 81 -2.17 -3.92 2.63
N ILE A 82 -3.05 -4.91 2.67
CA ILE A 82 -2.94 -6.13 1.88
C ILE A 82 -4.19 -6.28 1.04
N SER A 83 -4.06 -6.76 -0.21
CA SER A 83 -5.19 -7.05 -1.06
C SER A 83 -5.21 -8.51 -1.48
N GLY A 84 -6.42 -9.04 -1.62
CA GLY A 84 -6.67 -10.36 -2.19
C GLY A 84 -7.63 -10.23 -3.37
N GLN A 85 -7.28 -10.81 -4.51
CA GLN A 85 -8.10 -10.82 -5.70
C GLN A 85 -8.39 -12.24 -6.13
N ILE A 86 -9.67 -12.54 -6.38
CA ILE A 86 -10.11 -13.79 -6.97
C ILE A 86 -10.81 -13.44 -8.28
N THR A 87 -10.23 -13.85 -9.40
CA THR A 87 -10.77 -13.57 -10.72
C THR A 87 -11.10 -14.86 -11.45
N ASN A 88 -12.28 -14.91 -12.01
CA ASN A 88 -12.73 -16.03 -12.83
C ASN A 88 -12.80 -15.60 -14.30
N TYR A 89 -11.90 -16.14 -15.11
CA TYR A 89 -11.92 -15.93 -16.56
C TYR A 89 -12.74 -17.03 -17.22
N LYS A 90 -13.63 -16.63 -18.12
CA LYS A 90 -14.42 -17.54 -18.95
C LYS A 90 -14.23 -17.19 -20.41
N GLU A 91 -13.76 -18.13 -21.20
CA GLU A 91 -13.63 -18.00 -22.65
C GLU A 91 -13.86 -19.36 -23.31
N GLY A 92 -14.71 -19.42 -24.34
CA GLY A 92 -14.90 -20.62 -25.16
C GLY A 92 -15.28 -21.89 -24.38
N GLY A 93 -16.01 -21.77 -23.26
CA GLY A 93 -16.36 -22.91 -22.40
C GLY A 93 -15.29 -23.33 -21.38
N ARG A 94 -14.12 -22.71 -21.39
CA ARG A 94 -13.05 -22.90 -20.40
C ARG A 94 -13.19 -21.89 -19.28
N LYS A 95 -12.99 -22.35 -18.05
CA LYS A 95 -12.90 -21.50 -16.84
C LYS A 95 -11.50 -21.57 -16.27
N ILE A 96 -10.91 -20.43 -16.02
CA ILE A 96 -9.61 -20.31 -15.33
C ILE A 96 -9.84 -19.43 -14.10
N ASN A 97 -9.48 -19.93 -12.92
CA ASN A 97 -9.53 -19.18 -11.69
C ASN A 97 -8.14 -18.67 -11.35
N ALA A 98 -7.96 -17.36 -11.26
CA ALA A 98 -6.75 -16.74 -10.79
C ALA A 98 -6.95 -16.18 -9.38
N LYS A 99 -6.05 -16.51 -8.47
CA LYS A 99 -6.02 -15.99 -7.10
C LYS A 99 -4.69 -15.23 -6.92
N ASN A 100 -4.79 -13.98 -6.56
CA ASN A 100 -3.64 -13.12 -6.29
C ASN A 100 -3.76 -12.55 -4.88
N ALA A 101 -2.64 -12.46 -4.18
CA ALA A 101 -2.51 -11.74 -2.94
C ALA A 101 -1.33 -10.78 -3.07
N ASN A 102 -1.57 -9.51 -2.81
CA ASN A 102 -0.56 -8.47 -2.93
C ASN A 102 -0.43 -7.71 -1.62
N PHE A 103 0.81 -7.40 -1.28
CA PHE A 103 1.12 -6.40 -0.29
C PHE A 103 1.04 -5.04 -0.99
N GLU A 104 0.21 -4.15 -0.48
CA GLU A 104 -0.09 -2.89 -1.15
C GLU A 104 0.77 -1.75 -0.63
N TYR A 105 0.76 -1.54 0.69
CA TYR A 105 1.50 -0.45 1.30
C TYR A 105 1.75 -0.68 2.79
N VAL A 106 2.76 -0.02 3.29
CA VAL A 106 2.98 0.25 4.71
C VAL A 106 3.39 1.71 4.84
N VAL A 107 2.65 2.45 5.61
CA VAL A 107 2.91 3.86 5.87
C VAL A 107 2.80 4.15 7.35
N ALA A 108 3.61 5.07 7.81
CA ALA A 108 3.55 5.61 9.16
C ALA A 108 3.61 7.13 9.11
N GLY A 109 2.97 7.78 10.06
CA GLY A 109 2.97 9.23 10.08
C GLY A 109 2.59 9.81 11.44
N PHE A 110 2.98 11.04 11.63
CA PHE A 110 2.70 11.82 12.84
C PHE A 110 2.75 13.31 12.55
N ARG A 111 2.12 14.08 13.39
CA ARG A 111 2.19 15.53 13.32
C ARG A 111 3.41 16.04 14.09
N LEU A 112 4.30 16.72 13.40
CA LEU A 112 5.52 17.30 13.98
C LEU A 112 5.25 18.68 14.63
N ALA A 113 4.42 19.50 14.00
CA ALA A 113 4.05 20.85 14.46
C ALA A 113 2.61 21.20 14.01
N LYS A 114 2.07 22.34 14.47
CA LYS A 114 0.67 22.76 14.17
C LYS A 114 0.32 22.78 12.66
N ARG A 115 1.30 22.93 11.77
CA ARG A 115 1.10 23.00 10.33
C ARG A 115 2.05 22.08 9.56
N LEU A 116 2.71 21.17 10.26
CA LEU A 116 3.69 20.26 9.67
C LEU A 116 3.40 18.83 10.13
N GLY A 117 3.06 17.99 9.19
CA GLY A 117 2.98 16.55 9.35
C GLY A 117 4.06 15.84 8.55
N LEU A 118 4.44 14.67 9.01
CA LEU A 118 5.41 13.79 8.36
C LEU A 118 4.77 12.42 8.15
N SER A 119 4.96 11.87 6.97
CA SER A 119 4.64 10.48 6.68
C SER A 119 5.80 9.85 5.92
N PHE A 120 6.04 8.57 6.18
CA PHE A 120 7.05 7.76 5.50
C PHE A 120 6.53 6.34 5.35
N GLY A 121 6.98 5.65 4.30
CA GLY A 121 6.51 4.29 4.03
C GLY A 121 6.88 3.82 2.65
N ILE A 122 6.27 2.70 2.26
CA ILE A 122 6.37 2.05 0.96
C ILE A 122 4.96 1.93 0.40
N LEU A 123 4.80 2.29 -0.88
CA LEU A 123 3.55 2.24 -1.64
C LEU A 123 3.74 1.37 -2.88
#